data_9fa35fc5ccb5dbb6da81cc496c0fdd6c
#
_entry.id   9fa35fc5ccb5dbb6da81cc496c0fdd6c
#
_cell.length_a   1.000
_cell.length_b   1.000
_cell.length_c   1.000
_cell.angle_alpha   90.00
_cell.angle_beta   90.00
_cell.angle_gamma   90.00
#
_symmetry.space_group_name_H-M   'P 1'
#
loop_
_entity.id
_entity.type
_entity.pdbx_description
1 polymer ?
#
loop_
_entity_poly.entity_id
_entity_poly.type
_entity_poly.pdbx_seq_one_letter_code
_entity_poly.pdbx_strand_id
1 'polypeptide(L)'
;TTVGMGMLEQTGMVSALLKKLMAVIPDNALVFGCAVIAICGNIFSDSSGYIIPPLIAMLFASYGKNPIAGFSVGMLGVSGGWSANLFPAGTDALLMGITNTVLDSELGVGVFNVELVCNYFFTFVSTFVLAAVITLVDKYIMEPHLGPFVPGKGSGGHSAVILTKDITPVERKGLRAAGLVSLGYVALIVIGILTGVLTNAETGSLLNSPFLSGIVPILFGLFFTSGLAFAIATGNVKST
;
A
#
# COMPACT_ATOMS: atom_id res chain seq x y z
N THR A 1 -2.92 12.97 4.22
CA THR A 1 -2.86 11.65 3.53
C THR A 1 -4.23 11.02 3.37
N THR A 2 -5.12 11.04 4.40
CA THR A 2 -6.46 10.40 4.37
C THR A 2 -7.36 10.87 3.22
N VAL A 3 -7.37 12.16 2.88
CA VAL A 3 -8.18 12.69 1.77
C VAL A 3 -7.67 12.19 0.41
N GLY A 4 -6.35 12.21 0.18
CA GLY A 4 -5.77 11.67 -1.06
C GLY A 4 -6.04 10.19 -1.22
N MET A 5 -6.03 9.46 -0.12
CA MET A 5 -6.34 8.05 -0.04
C MET A 5 -7.81 7.77 -0.32
N GLY A 6 -8.72 8.54 0.32
CA GLY A 6 -10.15 8.45 0.04
C GLY A 6 -10.49 8.66 -1.44
N MET A 7 -9.73 9.50 -2.15
CA MET A 7 -9.88 9.67 -3.60
C MET A 7 -9.51 8.38 -4.36
N LEU A 8 -8.41 7.71 -3.99
CA LEU A 8 -8.02 6.44 -4.62
C LEU A 8 -9.04 5.33 -4.40
N GLU A 9 -9.63 5.28 -3.21
CA GLU A 9 -10.67 4.32 -2.85
C GLU A 9 -11.96 4.55 -3.63
N GLN A 10 -12.51 5.76 -3.51
CA GLN A 10 -13.82 6.10 -4.10
C GLN A 10 -13.81 6.01 -5.63
N THR A 11 -12.66 6.25 -6.26
CA THR A 11 -12.52 6.11 -7.72
C THR A 11 -12.42 4.66 -8.19
N GLY A 12 -12.16 3.70 -7.28
CA GLY A 12 -11.93 2.29 -7.60
C GLY A 12 -10.51 2.01 -8.12
N MET A 13 -9.60 2.98 -8.05
CA MET A 13 -8.21 2.82 -8.52
C MET A 13 -7.47 1.75 -7.71
N VAL A 14 -7.67 1.70 -6.38
CA VAL A 14 -7.04 0.70 -5.52
C VAL A 14 -7.43 -0.70 -5.96
N SER A 15 -8.72 -0.94 -6.19
CA SER A 15 -9.23 -2.24 -6.66
C SER A 15 -8.63 -2.62 -8.01
N ALA A 16 -8.57 -1.68 -8.97
CA ALA A 16 -7.98 -1.92 -10.28
C ALA A 16 -6.47 -2.17 -10.22
N LEU A 17 -5.75 -1.46 -9.34
CA LEU A 17 -4.32 -1.66 -9.11
C LEU A 17 -4.04 -3.04 -8.50
N LEU A 18 -4.83 -3.43 -7.49
CA LEU A 18 -4.73 -4.74 -6.87
C LEU A 18 -5.02 -5.86 -7.87
N LYS A 19 -6.07 -5.77 -8.68
CA LYS A 19 -6.33 -6.72 -9.78
C LYS A 19 -5.10 -6.85 -10.70
N LYS A 20 -4.45 -5.74 -11.04
CA LYS A 20 -3.26 -5.74 -11.89
C LYS A 20 -2.06 -6.41 -11.22
N LEU A 21 -1.82 -6.12 -9.94
CA LEU A 21 -0.75 -6.76 -9.16
C LEU A 21 -1.00 -8.27 -9.06
N MET A 22 -2.22 -8.66 -8.80
CA MET A 22 -2.65 -10.05 -8.68
C MET A 22 -2.48 -10.83 -9.99
N ALA A 23 -2.71 -10.22 -11.15
CA ALA A 23 -2.53 -10.87 -12.45
C ALA A 23 -1.06 -11.23 -12.76
N VAL A 24 -0.11 -10.63 -12.03
CA VAL A 24 1.34 -10.86 -12.20
C VAL A 24 1.86 -11.93 -11.24
N ILE A 25 1.13 -12.23 -10.15
CA ILE A 25 1.57 -13.18 -9.13
C ILE A 25 1.31 -14.61 -9.63
N PRO A 26 2.34 -15.48 -9.72
CA PRO A 26 2.15 -16.88 -10.07
C PRO A 26 1.41 -17.64 -8.96
N ASP A 27 0.63 -18.66 -9.35
CA ASP A 27 -0.22 -19.44 -8.44
C ASP A 27 0.56 -19.99 -7.23
N ASN A 28 1.81 -20.44 -7.44
CA ASN A 28 2.67 -20.97 -6.37
C ASN A 28 3.13 -19.93 -5.36
N ALA A 29 3.13 -18.64 -5.73
CA ALA A 29 3.54 -17.54 -4.86
C ALA A 29 2.36 -16.66 -4.43
N LEU A 30 1.11 -17.10 -4.67
CA LEU A 30 -0.09 -16.34 -4.43
C LEU A 30 -0.16 -15.84 -2.98
N VAL A 31 -0.04 -16.75 -2.01
CA VAL A 31 -0.16 -16.43 -0.59
C VAL A 31 0.93 -15.47 -0.16
N PHE A 32 2.18 -15.75 -0.55
CA PHE A 32 3.32 -14.90 -0.24
C PHE A 32 3.18 -13.50 -0.85
N GLY A 33 2.81 -13.44 -2.13
CA GLY A 33 2.59 -12.18 -2.83
C GLY A 33 1.45 -11.36 -2.21
N CYS A 34 0.34 -12.01 -1.84
CA CYS A 34 -0.76 -11.37 -1.13
C CYS A 34 -0.33 -10.86 0.24
N ALA A 35 0.48 -11.62 0.99
CA ALA A 35 1.01 -11.21 2.27
C ALA A 35 1.92 -9.97 2.13
N VAL A 36 2.84 -9.95 1.16
CA VAL A 36 3.67 -8.76 0.88
C VAL A 36 2.81 -7.55 0.52
N ILE A 37 1.80 -7.72 -0.35
CA ILE A 37 0.88 -6.64 -0.72
C ILE A 37 0.12 -6.13 0.51
N ALA A 38 -0.37 -7.03 1.37
CA ALA A 38 -1.10 -6.67 2.58
C ALA A 38 -0.23 -5.89 3.57
N ILE A 39 1.02 -6.32 3.78
CA ILE A 39 2.00 -5.62 4.61
C ILE A 39 2.30 -4.23 4.04
N CYS A 40 2.60 -4.14 2.75
CA CYS A 40 2.84 -2.86 2.08
C CYS A 40 1.59 -1.97 2.02
N GLY A 41 0.41 -2.54 2.25
CA GLY A 41 -0.83 -1.80 2.36
C GLY A 41 -0.85 -0.75 3.47
N ASN A 42 0.03 -0.88 4.45
CA ASN A 42 0.19 0.12 5.51
C ASN A 42 0.58 1.52 5.01
N ILE A 43 1.12 1.63 3.80
CA ILE A 43 1.32 2.93 3.12
C ILE A 43 -0.02 3.69 3.00
N PHE A 44 -1.12 2.96 2.91
CA PHE A 44 -2.48 3.49 2.81
C PHE A 44 -3.12 3.85 4.15
N SER A 45 -2.36 3.81 5.24
CA SER A 45 -2.85 4.12 6.60
C SER A 45 -4.01 3.19 7.04
N ASP A 46 -4.89 3.67 7.87
CA ASP A 46 -5.98 2.92 8.50
C ASP A 46 -6.98 2.31 7.52
N SER A 47 -7.10 2.89 6.32
CA SER A 47 -8.01 2.40 5.28
C SER A 47 -7.63 1.02 4.73
N SER A 48 -6.35 0.65 4.84
CA SER A 48 -5.85 -0.65 4.35
C SER A 48 -6.55 -1.84 4.99
N GLY A 49 -6.88 -1.74 6.29
CA GLY A 49 -7.55 -2.79 7.05
C GLY A 49 -8.96 -3.13 6.56
N TYR A 50 -9.64 -2.18 5.94
CA TYR A 50 -10.99 -2.38 5.43
C TYR A 50 -11.03 -2.82 3.97
N ILE A 51 -10.00 -2.52 3.19
CA ILE A 51 -10.00 -2.75 1.74
C ILE A 51 -9.23 -3.99 1.35
N ILE A 52 -8.02 -4.15 1.86
CA ILE A 52 -7.11 -5.19 1.43
C ILE A 52 -7.60 -6.60 1.81
N PRO A 53 -8.06 -6.88 3.04
CA PRO A 53 -8.49 -8.22 3.40
C PRO A 53 -9.66 -8.73 2.56
N PRO A 54 -10.76 -7.98 2.34
CA PRO A 54 -11.83 -8.43 1.46
C PRO A 54 -11.37 -8.65 0.01
N LEU A 55 -10.46 -7.83 -0.50
CA LEU A 55 -9.94 -7.99 -1.86
C LEU A 55 -9.09 -9.25 -1.99
N ILE A 56 -8.25 -9.58 -1.01
CA ILE A 56 -7.48 -10.82 -0.99
C ILE A 56 -8.41 -12.02 -0.84
N ALA A 57 -9.48 -11.90 -0.02
CA ALA A 57 -10.49 -12.95 0.09
C ALA A 57 -11.16 -13.25 -1.27
N MET A 58 -11.57 -12.21 -2.00
CA MET A 58 -12.16 -12.37 -3.34
C MET A 58 -11.15 -12.98 -4.33
N LEU A 59 -9.87 -12.63 -4.20
CA LEU A 59 -8.82 -13.22 -5.00
C LEU A 59 -8.69 -14.72 -4.71
N PHE A 60 -8.59 -15.12 -3.45
CA PHE A 60 -8.49 -16.54 -3.07
C PHE A 60 -9.69 -17.31 -3.63
N ALA A 61 -10.91 -16.77 -3.55
CA ALA A 61 -12.08 -17.35 -4.18
C ALA A 61 -11.92 -17.56 -5.69
N SER A 62 -11.32 -16.60 -6.40
CA SER A 62 -11.09 -16.70 -7.84
C SER A 62 -10.06 -17.77 -8.22
N TYR A 63 -9.17 -18.14 -7.30
CA TYR A 63 -8.21 -19.25 -7.42
C TYR A 63 -8.75 -20.58 -6.89
N GLY A 64 -10.02 -20.65 -6.49
CA GLY A 64 -10.61 -21.86 -5.89
C GLY A 64 -10.14 -22.15 -4.47
N LYS A 65 -9.41 -21.22 -3.84
CA LYS A 65 -9.00 -21.29 -2.44
C LYS A 65 -10.07 -20.70 -1.52
N ASN A 66 -10.02 -21.08 -0.23
CA ASN A 66 -11.02 -20.61 0.73
C ASN A 66 -10.89 -19.08 0.95
N PRO A 67 -11.96 -18.30 0.74
CA PRO A 67 -11.94 -16.84 0.91
C PRO A 67 -11.61 -16.41 2.34
N ILE A 68 -11.96 -17.22 3.34
CA ILE A 68 -11.66 -16.94 4.76
C ILE A 68 -10.15 -16.98 5.00
N ALA A 69 -9.44 -17.93 4.37
CA ALA A 69 -7.99 -17.96 4.42
C ALA A 69 -7.39 -16.69 3.79
N GLY A 70 -7.90 -16.28 2.61
CA GLY A 70 -7.48 -15.03 1.98
C GLY A 70 -7.75 -13.79 2.83
N PHE A 71 -8.92 -13.71 3.48
CA PHE A 71 -9.24 -12.63 4.41
C PHE A 71 -8.25 -12.60 5.59
N SER A 72 -7.95 -13.78 6.14
CA SER A 72 -6.99 -13.89 7.25
C SER A 72 -5.58 -13.48 6.85
N VAL A 73 -5.11 -13.88 5.67
CA VAL A 73 -3.81 -13.44 5.12
C VAL A 73 -3.77 -11.91 5.00
N GLY A 74 -4.84 -11.30 4.49
CA GLY A 74 -4.97 -9.86 4.39
C GLY A 74 -4.93 -9.16 5.76
N MET A 75 -5.72 -9.65 6.72
CA MET A 75 -5.75 -9.11 8.08
C MET A 75 -4.41 -9.27 8.81
N LEU A 76 -3.79 -10.44 8.70
CA LEU A 76 -2.47 -10.68 9.29
C LEU A 76 -1.40 -9.78 8.67
N GLY A 77 -1.44 -9.57 7.35
CA GLY A 77 -0.52 -8.68 6.67
C GLY A 77 -0.67 -7.22 7.10
N VAL A 78 -1.91 -6.71 7.12
CA VAL A 78 -2.17 -5.32 7.52
C VAL A 78 -1.92 -5.11 9.01
N SER A 79 -2.41 -5.99 9.88
CA SER A 79 -2.31 -5.79 11.34
C SER A 79 -0.96 -6.22 11.89
N GLY A 80 -0.42 -7.36 11.44
CA GLY A 80 0.87 -7.88 11.90
C GLY A 80 2.07 -7.19 11.27
N GLY A 81 1.90 -6.65 10.07
CA GLY A 81 2.95 -5.96 9.33
C GLY A 81 3.00 -4.44 9.51
N TRP A 82 2.36 -3.91 10.54
CA TRP A 82 2.11 -2.47 10.68
C TRP A 82 3.35 -1.57 10.54
N SER A 83 4.51 -2.00 10.97
CA SER A 83 5.76 -1.24 10.80
C SER A 83 6.63 -1.76 9.66
N ALA A 84 6.29 -2.90 9.06
CA ALA A 84 7.03 -3.45 7.94
C ALA A 84 6.56 -2.81 6.62
N ASN A 85 7.50 -2.37 5.81
CA ASN A 85 7.19 -1.78 4.51
C ASN A 85 8.39 -1.88 3.57
N LEU A 86 8.11 -1.93 2.26
CA LEU A 86 9.16 -1.84 1.24
C LEU A 86 9.60 -0.39 0.97
N PHE A 87 8.78 0.57 1.36
CA PHE A 87 9.04 2.00 1.20
C PHE A 87 8.69 2.73 2.49
N PRO A 88 9.39 3.84 2.83
CA PRO A 88 9.03 4.66 3.96
C PRO A 88 7.57 5.13 3.86
N ALA A 89 6.81 4.99 4.94
CA ALA A 89 5.41 5.34 5.02
C ALA A 89 5.20 6.68 5.76
N GLY A 90 3.97 7.20 5.70
CA GLY A 90 3.61 8.41 6.44
C GLY A 90 3.74 8.26 7.96
N THR A 91 3.58 7.04 8.48
CA THR A 91 3.78 6.70 9.90
C THR A 91 5.23 6.86 10.32
N ASP A 92 6.20 6.51 9.46
CA ASP A 92 7.63 6.66 9.76
C ASP A 92 7.99 8.14 9.89
N ALA A 93 7.45 9.01 9.01
CA ALA A 93 7.64 10.44 9.09
C ALA A 93 7.01 11.06 10.35
N LEU A 94 5.83 10.57 10.76
CA LEU A 94 5.17 11.00 11.98
C LEU A 94 5.99 10.63 13.22
N LEU A 95 6.44 9.37 13.31
CA LEU A 95 7.24 8.89 14.42
C LEU A 95 8.59 9.60 14.50
N MET A 96 9.25 9.83 13.37
CA MET A 96 10.46 10.64 13.30
C MET A 96 10.23 12.05 13.87
N GLY A 97 9.16 12.72 13.45
CA GLY A 97 8.82 14.07 13.93
C GLY A 97 8.58 14.13 15.44
N ILE A 98 7.82 13.17 15.98
CA ILE A 98 7.57 13.06 17.43
C ILE A 98 8.90 12.80 18.17
N THR A 99 9.70 11.85 17.69
CA THR A 99 10.98 11.51 18.32
C THR A 99 11.92 12.69 18.35
N ASN A 100 12.08 13.41 17.24
CA ASN A 100 12.93 14.59 17.19
C ASN A 100 12.44 15.71 18.09
N THR A 101 11.13 15.92 18.21
CA THR A 101 10.57 16.90 19.15
C THR A 101 10.93 16.57 20.61
N VAL A 102 10.87 15.29 20.99
CA VAL A 102 11.26 14.85 22.33
C VAL A 102 12.76 15.00 22.53
N LEU A 103 13.57 14.62 21.54
CA LEU A 103 15.04 14.76 21.61
C LEU A 103 15.46 16.22 21.75
N ASP A 104 14.86 17.13 21.03
CA ASP A 104 15.11 18.56 21.12
C ASP A 104 14.75 19.13 22.51
N SER A 105 13.69 18.61 23.13
CA SER A 105 13.28 19.04 24.47
C SER A 105 14.19 18.54 25.59
N GLU A 106 14.74 17.32 25.44
CA GLU A 106 15.55 16.67 26.49
C GLU A 106 17.06 16.93 26.33
N LEU A 107 17.56 16.96 25.10
CA LEU A 107 18.99 17.06 24.81
C LEU A 107 19.41 18.44 24.27
N GLY A 108 18.45 19.28 23.90
CA GLY A 108 18.67 20.56 23.24
C GLY A 108 18.51 20.47 21.72
N VAL A 109 18.06 21.57 21.13
CA VAL A 109 17.72 21.67 19.70
C VAL A 109 18.93 21.32 18.83
N GLY A 110 18.76 20.34 17.95
CA GLY A 110 19.75 19.96 16.95
C GLY A 110 20.95 19.13 17.47
N VAL A 111 20.97 18.73 18.75
CA VAL A 111 22.07 17.91 19.31
C VAL A 111 22.04 16.49 18.71
N PHE A 112 20.84 15.93 18.51
CA PHE A 112 20.65 14.63 17.89
C PHE A 112 19.38 14.62 17.06
N ASN A 113 19.44 14.08 15.84
CA ASN A 113 18.30 13.95 14.95
C ASN A 113 18.18 12.52 14.45
N VAL A 114 16.95 12.00 14.51
CA VAL A 114 16.59 10.71 13.91
C VAL A 114 16.12 10.97 12.48
N GLU A 115 16.65 10.21 11.56
CA GLU A 115 16.34 10.29 10.13
C GLU A 115 15.15 9.39 9.77
N LEU A 116 14.39 9.75 8.73
CA LEU A 116 13.25 8.98 8.23
C LEU A 116 13.62 7.53 7.86
N VAL A 117 14.84 7.34 7.38
CA VAL A 117 15.35 6.05 6.89
C VAL A 117 16.16 5.28 7.92
N CYS A 118 16.22 5.73 9.17
CA CYS A 118 17.05 5.10 10.20
C CYS A 118 16.71 3.61 10.42
N ASN A 119 15.44 3.24 10.25
CA ASN A 119 14.94 1.89 10.46
C ASN A 119 14.63 1.13 9.15
N TYR A 120 15.00 1.70 8.00
CA TYR A 120 14.58 1.18 6.68
C TYR A 120 15.00 -0.27 6.41
N PHE A 121 16.23 -0.63 6.74
CA PHE A 121 16.71 -2.01 6.53
C PHE A 121 15.92 -3.03 7.35
N PHE A 122 15.58 -2.68 8.58
CA PHE A 122 14.77 -3.54 9.43
C PHE A 122 13.35 -3.70 8.86
N THR A 123 12.69 -2.62 8.48
CA THR A 123 11.33 -2.66 7.92
C THR A 123 11.28 -3.41 6.59
N PHE A 124 12.30 -3.23 5.75
CA PHE A 124 12.44 -3.95 4.49
C PHE A 124 12.59 -5.47 4.69
N VAL A 125 13.53 -5.90 5.53
CA VAL A 125 13.76 -7.33 5.81
C VAL A 125 12.56 -7.95 6.51
N SER A 126 11.98 -7.26 7.50
CA SER A 126 10.82 -7.75 8.25
C SER A 126 9.60 -7.99 7.34
N THR A 127 9.43 -7.22 6.26
CA THR A 127 8.37 -7.45 5.27
C THR A 127 8.44 -8.87 4.70
N PHE A 128 9.60 -9.34 4.29
CA PHE A 128 9.76 -10.69 3.73
C PHE A 128 9.66 -11.78 4.79
N VAL A 129 10.20 -11.54 5.98
CA VAL A 129 10.11 -12.48 7.10
C VAL A 129 8.65 -12.67 7.51
N LEU A 130 7.90 -11.59 7.69
CA LEU A 130 6.48 -11.65 8.05
C LEU A 130 5.65 -12.29 6.93
N ALA A 131 5.91 -11.96 5.67
CA ALA A 131 5.22 -12.60 4.55
C ALA A 131 5.48 -14.12 4.50
N ALA A 132 6.71 -14.56 4.80
CA ALA A 132 7.04 -15.99 4.91
C ALA A 132 6.29 -16.64 6.08
N VAL A 133 6.25 -16.02 7.25
CA VAL A 133 5.51 -16.52 8.41
C VAL A 133 4.02 -16.63 8.11
N ILE A 134 3.41 -15.58 7.53
CA ILE A 134 1.99 -15.59 7.13
C ILE A 134 1.71 -16.73 6.15
N THR A 135 2.62 -16.94 5.18
CA THR A 135 2.50 -18.03 4.21
C THR A 135 2.55 -19.41 4.86
N LEU A 136 3.44 -19.59 5.85
CA LEU A 136 3.54 -20.84 6.61
C LEU A 136 2.29 -21.07 7.45
N VAL A 137 1.77 -20.03 8.12
CA VAL A 137 0.52 -20.10 8.90
C VAL A 137 -0.65 -20.46 8.00
N ASP A 138 -0.77 -19.83 6.84
CA ASP A 138 -1.82 -20.16 5.87
C ASP A 138 -1.74 -21.63 5.46
N LYS A 139 -0.57 -22.09 5.00
CA LYS A 139 -0.35 -23.42 4.47
C LYS A 139 -0.53 -24.53 5.50
N TYR A 140 -0.03 -24.35 6.73
CA TYR A 140 0.00 -25.41 7.75
C TYR A 140 -1.14 -25.35 8.76
N ILE A 141 -1.76 -24.19 8.93
CA ILE A 141 -2.82 -23.96 9.90
C ILE A 141 -4.15 -23.67 9.20
N MET A 142 -4.20 -22.63 8.35
CA MET A 142 -5.48 -22.17 7.80
C MET A 142 -6.05 -23.11 6.73
N GLU A 143 -5.27 -23.46 5.71
CA GLU A 143 -5.74 -24.37 4.64
C GLU A 143 -6.25 -25.71 5.18
N PRO A 144 -5.53 -26.42 6.09
CA PRO A 144 -6.01 -27.70 6.61
C PRO A 144 -7.29 -27.59 7.45
N HIS A 145 -7.48 -26.49 8.19
CA HIS A 145 -8.65 -26.29 9.05
C HIS A 145 -9.89 -25.86 8.27
N LEU A 146 -9.72 -25.03 7.23
CA LEU A 146 -10.84 -24.49 6.46
C LEU A 146 -11.30 -25.42 5.34
N GLY A 147 -10.44 -26.31 4.88
CA GLY A 147 -10.72 -27.22 3.77
C GLY A 147 -10.92 -26.53 2.41
N PRO A 148 -11.23 -27.31 1.36
CA PRO A 148 -11.40 -26.78 0.01
C PRO A 148 -12.63 -25.88 -0.09
N PHE A 149 -12.51 -24.81 -0.88
CA PHE A 149 -13.64 -23.92 -1.15
C PHE A 149 -14.67 -24.59 -2.05
N VAL A 150 -15.93 -24.65 -1.58
CA VAL A 150 -17.07 -25.12 -2.36
C VAL A 150 -18.00 -23.92 -2.59
N PRO A 151 -18.09 -23.39 -3.81
CA PRO A 151 -19.00 -22.29 -4.13
C PRO A 151 -20.45 -22.64 -3.76
N GLY A 152 -21.13 -21.76 -3.03
CA GLY A 152 -22.53 -21.95 -2.63
C GLY A 152 -22.76 -22.73 -1.33
N LYS A 153 -21.74 -23.30 -0.71
CA LYS A 153 -21.82 -23.99 0.57
C LYS A 153 -21.30 -23.13 1.71
N GLY A 154 -22.00 -22.09 2.06
CA GLY A 154 -21.65 -21.25 3.21
C GLY A 154 -22.35 -19.92 3.20
N SER A 155 -23.17 -19.72 4.22
CA SER A 155 -23.78 -18.47 4.68
C SER A 155 -24.60 -17.64 3.65
N GLY A 156 -25.92 -17.81 3.72
CA GLY A 156 -26.84 -16.70 3.58
C GLY A 156 -26.91 -16.00 2.25
N GLY A 157 -27.01 -16.74 1.10
CA GLY A 157 -27.58 -16.17 -0.13
C GLY A 157 -26.84 -15.02 -0.83
N HIS A 158 -25.69 -14.62 -0.33
CA HIS A 158 -24.84 -13.64 -1.02
C HIS A 158 -23.87 -14.40 -1.94
N SER A 159 -24.11 -14.29 -3.24
CA SER A 159 -23.14 -14.73 -4.25
C SER A 159 -21.82 -14.04 -3.93
N ALA A 160 -20.78 -14.81 -3.61
CA ALA A 160 -19.45 -14.23 -3.49
C ALA A 160 -19.16 -13.46 -4.77
N VAL A 161 -18.91 -12.17 -4.67
CA VAL A 161 -18.49 -11.36 -5.81
C VAL A 161 -17.11 -11.87 -6.18
N ILE A 162 -17.07 -12.82 -7.12
CA ILE A 162 -15.82 -13.33 -7.66
C ILE A 162 -15.21 -12.17 -8.45
N LEU A 163 -14.10 -11.63 -7.98
CA LEU A 163 -13.33 -10.70 -8.77
C LEU A 163 -12.90 -11.44 -10.04
N THR A 164 -13.42 -11.03 -11.17
CA THR A 164 -12.87 -11.47 -12.45
C THR A 164 -11.42 -11.00 -12.50
N LYS A 165 -10.49 -11.92 -12.79
CA LYS A 165 -9.06 -11.61 -13.01
C LYS A 165 -8.88 -10.55 -14.12
N ASP A 166 -9.90 -10.36 -14.94
CA ASP A 166 -9.85 -9.50 -16.09
C ASP A 166 -10.04 -8.04 -15.70
N ILE A 167 -9.02 -7.26 -15.98
CA ILE A 167 -9.09 -5.80 -15.90
C ILE A 167 -9.94 -5.33 -17.05
N THR A 168 -11.03 -4.63 -16.77
CA THR A 168 -11.88 -4.06 -17.81
C THR A 168 -11.09 -3.06 -18.67
N PRO A 169 -11.46 -2.88 -19.96
CA PRO A 169 -10.81 -1.88 -20.82
C PRO A 169 -10.81 -0.47 -20.20
N VAL A 170 -11.87 -0.14 -19.47
CA VAL A 170 -12.02 1.16 -18.77
C VAL A 170 -11.03 1.27 -17.62
N GLU A 171 -10.91 0.25 -16.76
CA GLU A 171 -9.93 0.21 -15.69
C GLU A 171 -8.50 0.28 -16.23
N ARG A 172 -8.22 -0.42 -17.33
CA ARG A 172 -6.91 -0.37 -18.00
C ARG A 172 -6.56 1.02 -18.50
N LYS A 173 -7.54 1.73 -19.09
CA LYS A 173 -7.37 3.13 -19.51
C LYS A 173 -7.12 4.04 -18.31
N GLY A 174 -7.90 3.87 -17.23
CA GLY A 174 -7.72 4.60 -15.98
C GLY A 174 -6.34 4.38 -15.36
N LEU A 175 -5.89 3.13 -15.27
CA LEU A 175 -4.56 2.80 -14.74
C LEU A 175 -3.41 3.35 -15.60
N ARG A 176 -3.57 3.40 -16.92
CA ARG A 176 -2.58 4.05 -17.80
C ARG A 176 -2.50 5.55 -17.57
N ALA A 177 -3.66 6.22 -17.47
CA ALA A 177 -3.71 7.66 -17.20
C ALA A 177 -3.11 7.98 -15.82
N ALA A 178 -3.50 7.24 -14.79
CA ALA A 178 -2.93 7.38 -13.45
C ALA A 178 -1.41 7.14 -13.44
N GLY A 179 -0.95 6.10 -14.13
CA GLY A 179 0.47 5.78 -14.26
C GLY A 179 1.28 6.89 -14.94
N LEU A 180 0.76 7.48 -16.03
CA LEU A 180 1.40 8.60 -16.72
C LEU A 180 1.50 9.85 -15.84
N VAL A 181 0.41 10.18 -15.12
CA VAL A 181 0.40 11.32 -14.18
C VAL A 181 1.34 11.06 -13.02
N SER A 182 1.35 9.85 -12.46
CA SER A 182 2.30 9.48 -11.40
C SER A 182 3.75 9.57 -11.85
N LEU A 183 4.07 9.12 -13.07
CA LEU A 183 5.41 9.26 -13.66
C LEU A 183 5.79 10.72 -13.85
N GLY A 184 4.87 11.55 -14.35
CA GLY A 184 5.09 13.00 -14.48
C GLY A 184 5.33 13.66 -13.12
N TYR A 185 4.57 13.27 -12.10
CA TYR A 185 4.74 13.77 -10.74
C TYR A 185 6.09 13.37 -10.14
N VAL A 186 6.48 12.11 -10.26
CA VAL A 186 7.80 11.63 -9.82
C VAL A 186 8.92 12.32 -10.57
N ALA A 187 8.77 12.55 -11.89
CA ALA A 187 9.75 13.29 -12.68
C ALA A 187 9.91 14.73 -12.17
N LEU A 188 8.83 15.42 -11.79
CA LEU A 188 8.90 16.75 -11.19
C LEU A 188 9.65 16.75 -9.85
N ILE A 189 9.44 15.73 -9.02
CA ILE A 189 10.16 15.56 -7.75
C ILE A 189 11.66 15.33 -8.03
N VAL A 190 11.99 14.46 -8.97
CA VAL A 190 13.40 14.19 -9.36
C VAL A 190 14.07 15.47 -9.90
N ILE A 191 13.38 16.24 -10.74
CA ILE A 191 13.86 17.53 -11.21
C ILE A 191 14.08 18.48 -10.02
N GLY A 192 13.16 18.56 -9.08
CA GLY A 192 13.29 19.36 -7.86
C GLY A 192 14.50 18.97 -7.00
N ILE A 193 14.82 17.68 -6.95
CA ILE A 193 16.03 17.17 -6.28
C ILE A 193 17.29 17.58 -7.08
N LEU A 194 17.30 17.36 -8.38
CA LEU A 194 18.45 17.67 -9.24
C LEU A 194 18.75 19.15 -9.33
N THR A 195 17.72 20.01 -9.25
CA THR A 195 17.89 21.47 -9.24
C THR A 195 18.25 22.03 -7.86
N GLY A 196 18.32 21.21 -6.85
CA GLY A 196 18.67 21.64 -5.49
C GLY A 196 17.50 22.22 -4.67
N VAL A 197 16.32 22.37 -5.25
CA VAL A 197 15.14 22.95 -4.58
C VAL A 197 14.63 22.04 -3.44
N LEU A 198 14.74 20.74 -3.63
CA LEU A 198 14.27 19.73 -2.65
C LEU A 198 15.41 19.09 -1.86
N THR A 199 16.65 19.54 -2.02
CA THR A 199 17.80 19.11 -1.22
C THR A 199 18.09 20.11 -0.12
N ASN A 200 18.94 19.71 0.84
CA ASN A 200 19.44 20.61 1.86
C ASN A 200 20.32 21.70 1.20
N ALA A 201 20.02 22.97 1.45
CA ALA A 201 20.69 24.11 0.82
C ALA A 201 22.18 24.22 1.20
N GLU A 202 22.58 23.69 2.38
CA GLU A 202 23.95 23.79 2.87
C GLU A 202 24.82 22.61 2.43
N THR A 203 24.24 21.40 2.42
CA THR A 203 24.99 20.17 2.17
C THR A 203 24.75 19.55 0.80
N GLY A 204 23.68 19.98 0.09
CA GLY A 204 23.23 19.36 -1.16
C GLY A 204 22.70 17.92 -0.98
N SER A 205 22.62 17.43 0.25
CA SER A 205 22.20 16.06 0.55
C SER A 205 20.69 15.94 0.65
N LEU A 206 20.17 14.70 0.54
CA LEU A 206 18.78 14.39 0.81
C LEU A 206 18.49 14.32 2.31
N LEU A 207 19.51 14.16 3.15
CA LEU A 207 19.39 14.13 4.60
C LEU A 207 19.05 15.52 5.12
N ASN A 208 18.08 15.61 6.02
CA ASN A 208 17.55 16.89 6.54
C ASN A 208 17.09 17.86 5.43
N SER A 209 16.57 17.33 4.33
CA SER A 209 16.13 18.10 3.17
C SER A 209 14.64 18.45 3.22
N PRO A 210 14.21 19.49 2.47
CA PRO A 210 12.80 19.76 2.26
C PRO A 210 12.02 18.57 1.66
N PHE A 211 12.69 17.70 0.90
CA PHE A 211 12.11 16.46 0.37
C PHE A 211 11.68 15.51 1.49
N LEU A 212 12.59 15.20 2.44
CA LEU A 212 12.26 14.27 3.53
C LEU A 212 11.25 14.89 4.51
N SER A 213 11.39 16.16 4.83
CA SER A 213 10.43 16.88 5.68
C SER A 213 9.05 17.00 5.02
N GLY A 214 9.01 17.08 3.69
CA GLY A 214 7.80 17.19 2.89
C GLY A 214 7.24 15.86 2.38
N ILE A 215 7.73 14.70 2.83
CA ILE A 215 7.33 13.40 2.27
C ILE A 215 5.82 13.15 2.38
N VAL A 216 5.18 13.58 3.46
CA VAL A 216 3.73 13.43 3.68
C VAL A 216 2.90 14.21 2.67
N PRO A 217 3.11 15.53 2.44
CA PRO A 217 2.43 16.26 1.39
C PRO A 217 2.81 15.78 -0.03
N ILE A 218 4.02 15.30 -0.25
CA ILE A 218 4.44 14.73 -1.53
C ILE A 218 3.64 13.44 -1.83
N LEU A 219 3.53 12.53 -0.87
CA LEU A 219 2.71 11.32 -1.01
C LEU A 219 1.21 11.65 -1.18
N PHE A 220 0.72 12.66 -0.45
CA PHE A 220 -0.65 13.14 -0.64
C PHE A 220 -0.88 13.63 -2.07
N GLY A 221 0.02 14.47 -2.59
CA GLY A 221 -0.06 14.99 -3.95
C GLY A 221 -0.03 13.87 -5.00
N LEU A 222 0.83 12.86 -4.82
CA LEU A 222 0.91 11.69 -5.69
C LEU A 222 -0.41 10.92 -5.71
N PHE A 223 -0.97 10.62 -4.55
CA PHE A 223 -2.22 9.86 -4.45
C PHE A 223 -3.41 10.65 -4.98
N PHE A 224 -3.48 11.93 -4.67
CA PHE A 224 -4.55 12.80 -5.12
C PHE A 224 -4.56 12.95 -6.65
N THR A 225 -3.41 13.27 -7.24
CA THR A 225 -3.29 13.49 -8.69
C THR A 225 -3.49 12.20 -9.49
N SER A 226 -2.97 11.07 -9.01
CA SER A 226 -3.16 9.77 -9.65
C SER A 226 -4.60 9.28 -9.54
N GLY A 227 -5.25 9.46 -8.39
CA GLY A 227 -6.66 9.13 -8.18
C GLY A 227 -7.59 9.99 -9.05
N LEU A 228 -7.31 11.28 -9.14
CA LEU A 228 -8.07 12.20 -10.00
C LEU A 228 -7.90 11.84 -11.49
N ALA A 229 -6.68 11.54 -11.94
CA ALA A 229 -6.42 11.10 -13.30
C ALA A 229 -7.15 9.79 -13.63
N PHE A 230 -7.18 8.84 -12.71
CA PHE A 230 -7.95 7.61 -12.86
C PHE A 230 -9.45 7.90 -12.97
N ALA A 231 -10.01 8.73 -12.08
CA ALA A 231 -11.43 9.09 -12.06
C ALA A 231 -11.87 9.76 -13.37
N ILE A 232 -11.09 10.71 -13.88
CA ILE A 232 -11.36 11.39 -15.15
C ILE A 232 -11.31 10.39 -16.30
N ALA A 233 -10.29 9.52 -16.34
CA ALA A 233 -10.11 8.57 -17.44
C ALA A 233 -11.16 7.45 -17.48
N THR A 234 -11.74 7.10 -16.32
CA THR A 234 -12.80 6.10 -16.20
C THR A 234 -14.21 6.69 -16.27
N GLY A 235 -14.34 8.04 -16.23
CA GLY A 235 -15.64 8.71 -16.18
C GLY A 235 -16.35 8.59 -14.83
N ASN A 236 -15.64 8.16 -13.78
CA ASN A 236 -16.20 8.00 -12.44
C ASN A 236 -16.23 9.32 -11.63
N VAL A 237 -16.03 10.45 -12.29
CA VAL A 237 -16.24 11.76 -11.67
C VAL A 237 -17.76 11.98 -11.62
N LYS A 238 -18.41 11.48 -10.57
CA LYS A 238 -19.77 11.90 -10.25
C LYS A 238 -19.66 13.32 -9.71
N SER A 239 -20.23 14.27 -10.44
CA SER A 239 -20.54 15.57 -9.88
C SER A 239 -21.57 15.36 -8.76
N THR A 240 -21.14 15.48 -7.52
CA THR A 240 -22.03 15.71 -6.39
C THR A 240 -22.54 17.13 -6.44
#